data_a719905b46f44031bf797a37a57e06d8
#
_entry.id   a719905b46f44031bf797a37a57e06d8
#
_cell.length_a   1.000
_cell.length_b   1.000
_cell.length_c   1.000
_cell.angle_alpha   90.00
_cell.angle_beta   90.00
_cell.angle_gamma   90.00
#
_symmetry.space_group_name_H-M   'P 1'
#
loop_
_entity.id
_entity.type
_entity.pdbx_description
1 polymer ?
#
loop_
_entity_poly.entity_id
_entity_poly.type
_entity_poly.pdbx_seq_one_letter_code
_entity_poly.pdbx_strand_id
1 'polypeptide(L)'
;MNLKGKLLSAAAAALLTVSLLAGCGGGGGNSGGSGAPKVETPKTAPTMTFKFGSHEAKVYELTGVDLRNNINTWELGVLGNDVYFQCGRKPPHMGKVTMKGETISDFTDLGETDDNHTIAMNDKVVLWKGPKDALVVYDGKTTKVGGKWPGQLLAKVGGGISGREEFYFLGGKKLKMGKLKDGSIKDVQEIIPDLTATSPDFKNAQFFPVASDKDEIFVRSVLQKPGQNKKVPVLVAFDKKGKEVRRYEGMEGSRKGFCVTDKYVIFADPDGNFRVFEKKSGKKLGEGKITFGVFALATVKGNSIIAYDESAKKLYRIDF
;
A
#
# COMPACT_ATOMS: atom_id res chain seq x y z
N MET A 1 -64.90 -2.27 -27.44
CA MET A 1 -65.13 -0.88 -26.98
C MET A 1 -63.78 -0.26 -26.61
N ASN A 2 -63.50 0.83 -27.24
CA ASN A 2 -62.31 1.68 -27.10
C ASN A 2 -62.13 2.25 -25.68
N LEU A 3 -60.90 2.43 -25.22
CA LEU A 3 -60.46 3.80 -24.94
C LEU A 3 -58.95 3.85 -24.70
N LYS A 4 -58.31 4.71 -25.47
CA LYS A 4 -56.94 5.22 -25.43
C LYS A 4 -56.79 6.17 -24.24
N GLY A 5 -55.60 6.22 -23.65
CA GLY A 5 -55.19 7.24 -22.66
C GLY A 5 -53.68 7.33 -22.51
N LYS A 6 -53.15 8.13 -23.21
CA LYS A 6 -52.01 9.07 -23.39
C LYS A 6 -50.94 9.05 -22.29
N LEU A 7 -49.70 8.93 -22.80
CA LEU A 7 -48.41 9.35 -22.20
C LEU A 7 -48.40 10.80 -21.77
N LEU A 8 -47.75 11.10 -20.68
CA LEU A 8 -47.14 12.42 -20.43
C LEU A 8 -45.74 12.20 -19.83
N SER A 9 -44.75 12.51 -20.63
CA SER A 9 -43.35 12.64 -20.25
C SER A 9 -43.13 14.00 -19.60
N ALA A 10 -42.50 14.03 -18.44
CA ALA A 10 -41.96 15.26 -17.85
C ALA A 10 -40.44 15.17 -17.80
N ALA A 11 -39.82 15.91 -18.70
CA ALA A 11 -38.38 16.15 -18.67
C ALA A 11 -38.09 17.29 -17.68
N ALA A 12 -37.30 17.04 -16.68
CA ALA A 12 -36.75 18.09 -15.82
C ALA A 12 -35.32 18.40 -16.27
N ALA A 13 -35.15 19.55 -16.87
CA ALA A 13 -33.84 20.13 -17.19
C ALA A 13 -33.26 20.76 -15.94
N ALA A 14 -32.11 20.29 -15.50
CA ALA A 14 -31.30 20.94 -14.45
C ALA A 14 -30.26 21.85 -15.13
N LEU A 15 -30.38 23.14 -14.91
CA LEU A 15 -29.39 24.13 -15.31
C LEU A 15 -28.11 24.00 -14.47
N LEU A 16 -26.99 23.81 -15.16
CA LEU A 16 -25.65 23.99 -14.63
C LEU A 16 -25.26 25.46 -14.70
N THR A 17 -25.14 26.13 -13.56
CA THR A 17 -24.45 27.42 -13.45
C THR A 17 -22.95 27.20 -13.33
N VAL A 18 -22.22 27.57 -14.35
CA VAL A 18 -20.75 27.67 -14.36
C VAL A 18 -20.39 29.06 -13.85
N SER A 19 -19.76 29.13 -12.68
CA SER A 19 -19.09 30.33 -12.17
C SER A 19 -17.62 30.31 -12.57
N LEU A 20 -17.27 31.07 -13.59
CA LEU A 20 -15.89 31.44 -13.91
C LEU A 20 -15.44 32.53 -12.92
N LEU A 21 -14.42 32.24 -12.14
CA LEU A 21 -13.62 33.25 -11.46
C LEU A 21 -12.23 33.26 -12.09
N ALA A 22 -12.00 34.23 -12.94
CA ALA A 22 -10.71 34.65 -13.41
C ALA A 22 -10.03 35.48 -12.31
N GLY A 23 -8.85 35.06 -11.88
CA GLY A 23 -7.95 35.77 -10.99
C GLY A 23 -6.54 35.79 -11.57
N CYS A 24 -6.20 36.89 -12.25
CA CYS A 24 -4.84 37.27 -12.61
C CYS A 24 -4.07 37.70 -11.36
N GLY A 25 -2.84 37.21 -11.17
CA GLY A 25 -1.90 37.75 -10.20
C GLY A 25 -0.53 37.15 -10.44
N GLY A 26 0.33 37.92 -11.10
CA GLY A 26 1.71 37.52 -11.40
C GLY A 26 2.61 37.63 -10.17
N GLY A 27 3.72 36.91 -10.20
CA GLY A 27 4.79 37.01 -9.23
C GLY A 27 5.74 35.83 -9.37
N GLY A 28 6.90 36.04 -9.99
CA GLY A 28 7.93 35.04 -10.21
C GLY A 28 8.58 34.56 -8.90
N GLY A 29 8.89 33.31 -8.86
CA GLY A 29 9.65 32.67 -7.80
C GLY A 29 9.95 31.23 -8.21
N ASN A 30 11.10 31.05 -8.87
CA ASN A 30 11.61 29.77 -9.31
C ASN A 30 12.17 29.02 -8.10
N SER A 31 11.36 28.20 -7.42
CA SER A 31 11.79 27.21 -6.45
C SER A 31 11.37 25.84 -6.95
N GLY A 32 12.36 25.11 -7.50
CA GLY A 32 12.22 23.75 -7.96
C GLY A 32 11.88 22.79 -6.80
N GLY A 33 10.64 22.78 -6.37
CA GLY A 33 10.07 21.76 -5.53
C GLY A 33 9.67 20.57 -6.40
N SER A 34 10.36 19.45 -6.30
CA SER A 34 9.94 18.17 -6.84
C SER A 34 8.70 17.71 -6.07
N GLY A 35 7.55 18.22 -6.44
CA GLY A 35 6.28 17.80 -5.88
C GLY A 35 6.05 16.33 -6.19
N ALA A 36 5.78 15.52 -5.17
CA ALA A 36 5.35 14.14 -5.37
C ALA A 36 4.18 14.12 -6.36
N PRO A 37 4.14 13.17 -7.32
CA PRO A 37 3.10 13.10 -8.33
C PRO A 37 1.73 13.07 -7.67
N LYS A 38 0.81 13.92 -8.16
CA LYS A 38 -0.60 13.93 -7.73
C LYS A 38 -1.25 12.66 -8.21
N VAL A 39 -1.78 11.86 -7.26
CA VAL A 39 -2.66 10.74 -7.59
C VAL A 39 -4.01 11.29 -8.04
N GLU A 40 -4.46 10.90 -9.24
CA GLU A 40 -5.76 11.33 -9.75
C GLU A 40 -6.89 10.72 -8.91
N THR A 41 -7.94 11.52 -8.68
CA THR A 41 -9.15 11.06 -8.01
C THR A 41 -10.05 10.33 -9.00
N PRO A 42 -10.82 9.31 -8.58
CA PRO A 42 -11.82 8.66 -9.42
C PRO A 42 -12.88 9.65 -9.90
N LYS A 43 -13.31 9.49 -11.15
CA LYS A 43 -14.31 10.36 -11.82
C LYS A 43 -15.68 9.72 -11.94
N THR A 44 -15.75 8.39 -11.76
CA THR A 44 -17.00 7.63 -11.83
C THR A 44 -17.58 7.36 -10.45
N ALA A 45 -18.83 6.86 -10.42
CA ALA A 45 -19.43 6.36 -9.20
C ALA A 45 -18.64 5.14 -8.68
N PRO A 46 -18.54 4.93 -7.36
CA PRO A 46 -17.88 3.74 -6.82
C PRO A 46 -18.63 2.46 -7.24
N THR A 47 -17.89 1.40 -7.50
CA THR A 47 -18.43 0.08 -7.80
C THR A 47 -19.22 -0.46 -6.61
N MET A 48 -18.77 -0.16 -5.40
CA MET A 48 -19.45 -0.45 -4.14
C MET A 48 -18.97 0.48 -3.03
N THR A 49 -19.71 0.51 -1.94
CA THR A 49 -19.29 1.14 -0.68
C THR A 49 -19.40 0.14 0.47
N PHE A 50 -18.64 0.35 1.52
CA PHE A 50 -18.83 -0.38 2.79
C PHE A 50 -18.63 0.54 3.98
N LYS A 51 -19.36 0.26 5.05
CA LYS A 51 -19.27 1.01 6.31
C LYS A 51 -18.30 0.32 7.27
N PHE A 52 -17.58 1.12 8.05
CA PHE A 52 -16.77 0.68 9.18
C PHE A 52 -16.98 1.65 10.36
N GLY A 53 -17.76 1.22 11.32
CA GLY A 53 -18.28 2.10 12.38
C GLY A 53 -19.18 3.19 11.81
N SER A 54 -18.86 4.46 12.10
CA SER A 54 -19.59 5.64 11.57
C SER A 54 -19.02 6.16 10.24
N HIS A 55 -18.00 5.53 9.69
CA HIS A 55 -17.32 5.93 8.47
C HIS A 55 -17.75 5.07 7.27
N GLU A 56 -17.48 5.57 6.08
CA GLU A 56 -17.74 4.86 4.83
C GLU A 56 -16.48 4.87 3.95
N ALA A 57 -16.20 3.74 3.31
CA ALA A 57 -15.17 3.61 2.30
C ALA A 57 -15.82 3.37 0.92
N LYS A 58 -15.19 3.93 -0.11
CA LYS A 58 -15.62 3.83 -1.51
C LYS A 58 -14.67 2.93 -2.28
N VAL A 59 -15.20 1.97 -3.02
CA VAL A 59 -14.44 0.98 -3.79
C VAL A 59 -14.64 1.22 -5.27
N TYR A 60 -13.56 1.28 -6.01
CA TYR A 60 -13.53 1.48 -7.46
C TYR A 60 -12.75 0.33 -8.11
N GLU A 61 -13.38 -0.41 -9.02
CA GLU A 61 -12.67 -1.38 -9.84
C GLU A 61 -11.75 -0.64 -10.81
N LEU A 62 -10.47 -1.05 -10.87
CA LEU A 62 -9.53 -0.51 -11.84
C LEU A 62 -9.64 -1.31 -13.13
N THR A 63 -10.05 -0.66 -14.22
CA THR A 63 -10.31 -1.27 -15.52
C THR A 63 -9.30 -0.84 -16.58
N GLY A 64 -9.30 -1.49 -17.75
CA GLY A 64 -8.47 -1.09 -18.90
C GLY A 64 -7.43 -2.14 -19.31
N VAL A 65 -6.71 -2.76 -18.38
CA VAL A 65 -5.72 -3.83 -18.68
C VAL A 65 -6.20 -5.14 -18.10
N ASP A 66 -6.18 -6.19 -18.90
CA ASP A 66 -6.42 -7.55 -18.43
C ASP A 66 -5.17 -8.08 -17.71
N LEU A 67 -5.28 -8.28 -16.42
CA LEU A 67 -4.18 -8.74 -15.58
C LEU A 67 -4.13 -10.27 -15.39
N ARG A 68 -5.09 -11.04 -15.93
CA ARG A 68 -5.21 -12.49 -15.67
C ARG A 68 -3.94 -13.27 -15.94
N ASN A 69 -3.19 -12.90 -16.97
CA ASN A 69 -1.95 -13.55 -17.35
C ASN A 69 -0.69 -12.83 -16.85
N ASN A 70 -0.84 -11.68 -16.20
CA ASN A 70 0.28 -10.81 -15.86
C ASN A 70 0.50 -10.70 -14.35
N ILE A 71 -0.53 -10.80 -13.53
CA ILE A 71 -0.39 -10.61 -12.08
C ILE A 71 -0.40 -11.95 -11.34
N ASN A 72 0.62 -12.16 -10.52
CA ASN A 72 0.68 -13.24 -9.54
C ASN A 72 1.50 -12.76 -8.35
N THR A 73 0.87 -12.00 -7.48
CA THR A 73 1.61 -11.28 -6.45
C THR A 73 1.02 -11.50 -5.07
N TRP A 74 1.90 -11.49 -4.10
CA TRP A 74 1.59 -11.50 -2.68
C TRP A 74 1.83 -10.13 -2.05
N GLU A 75 2.48 -9.24 -2.76
CA GLU A 75 2.76 -7.87 -2.35
C GLU A 75 2.50 -6.92 -3.50
N LEU A 76 1.98 -5.76 -3.15
CA LEU A 76 1.78 -4.64 -4.05
C LEU A 76 2.61 -3.45 -3.59
N GLY A 77 3.01 -2.63 -4.54
CA GLY A 77 3.58 -1.32 -4.27
C GLY A 77 2.86 -0.24 -5.06
N VAL A 78 2.80 0.98 -4.54
CA VAL A 78 2.28 2.13 -5.27
C VAL A 78 3.24 3.31 -5.12
N LEU A 79 3.70 3.84 -6.24
CA LEU A 79 4.50 5.06 -6.29
C LEU A 79 3.91 6.01 -7.33
N GLY A 80 3.38 7.13 -6.86
CA GLY A 80 2.61 8.02 -7.72
C GLY A 80 1.35 7.33 -8.24
N ASN A 81 1.21 7.29 -9.56
CA ASN A 81 0.12 6.59 -10.23
C ASN A 81 0.46 5.15 -10.65
N ASP A 82 1.68 4.70 -10.41
CA ASP A 82 2.12 3.37 -10.81
C ASP A 82 1.88 2.34 -9.71
N VAL A 83 1.26 1.22 -10.07
CA VAL A 83 1.06 0.04 -9.22
C VAL A 83 2.05 -1.03 -9.65
N TYR A 84 2.87 -1.49 -8.73
CA TYR A 84 3.92 -2.48 -8.91
C TYR A 84 3.51 -3.82 -8.33
N PHE A 85 3.83 -4.90 -9.03
CA PHE A 85 3.50 -6.27 -8.63
C PHE A 85 4.41 -7.28 -9.30
N GLN A 86 4.46 -8.49 -8.75
CA GLN A 86 5.13 -9.59 -9.41
C GLN A 86 4.25 -10.18 -10.50
N CYS A 87 4.84 -10.44 -11.66
CA CYS A 87 4.20 -11.15 -12.76
C CYS A 87 4.33 -12.67 -12.61
N GLY A 88 3.30 -13.41 -13.03
CA GLY A 88 3.27 -14.87 -12.99
C GLY A 88 4.12 -15.58 -14.05
N ARG A 89 5.22 -14.98 -14.51
CA ARG A 89 6.15 -15.55 -15.50
C ARG A 89 7.14 -16.52 -14.87
N LYS A 90 7.81 -17.30 -15.69
CA LYS A 90 8.93 -18.14 -15.28
C LYS A 90 10.14 -17.84 -16.16
N PRO A 91 11.22 -17.23 -15.60
CA PRO A 91 11.34 -16.77 -14.19
C PRO A 91 10.34 -15.66 -13.87
N PRO A 92 10.05 -15.41 -12.58
CA PRO A 92 9.14 -14.34 -12.17
C PRO A 92 9.75 -12.96 -12.51
N HIS A 93 8.88 -12.02 -12.90
CA HIS A 93 9.26 -10.66 -13.27
C HIS A 93 8.52 -9.63 -12.41
N MET A 94 9.11 -8.48 -12.22
CA MET A 94 8.44 -7.30 -11.70
C MET A 94 7.69 -6.61 -12.82
N GLY A 95 6.41 -6.32 -12.61
CA GLY A 95 5.58 -5.56 -13.53
C GLY A 95 5.01 -4.31 -12.91
N LYS A 96 4.57 -3.40 -13.73
CA LYS A 96 3.79 -2.25 -13.32
C LYS A 96 2.65 -1.96 -14.29
N VAL A 97 1.63 -1.28 -13.76
CA VAL A 97 0.59 -0.58 -14.54
C VAL A 97 0.44 0.83 -14.03
N THR A 98 -0.02 1.73 -14.88
CA THR A 98 -0.23 3.14 -14.52
C THR A 98 -1.72 3.42 -14.34
N MET A 99 -2.10 3.97 -13.19
CA MET A 99 -3.47 4.41 -12.90
C MET A 99 -3.73 5.81 -13.48
N LYS A 100 -4.92 5.97 -14.07
CA LYS A 100 -5.47 7.26 -14.47
C LYS A 100 -6.94 7.29 -14.04
N GLY A 101 -7.19 7.89 -12.87
CA GLY A 101 -8.47 7.75 -12.20
C GLY A 101 -8.76 6.30 -11.79
N GLU A 102 -9.82 5.71 -12.35
CA GLU A 102 -10.23 4.32 -12.19
C GLU A 102 -9.81 3.39 -13.35
N THR A 103 -9.03 3.91 -14.29
CA THR A 103 -8.46 3.09 -15.36
C THR A 103 -6.99 2.78 -15.11
N ILE A 104 -6.54 1.64 -15.59
CA ILE A 104 -5.14 1.25 -15.64
C ILE A 104 -4.71 1.06 -17.09
N SER A 105 -3.48 1.45 -17.39
CA SER A 105 -2.87 1.36 -18.71
C SER A 105 -1.40 0.97 -18.61
N ASP A 106 -0.76 0.79 -19.76
CA ASP A 106 0.69 0.72 -19.91
C ASP A 106 1.36 -0.36 -19.04
N PHE A 107 0.86 -1.63 -19.18
CA PHE A 107 1.59 -2.73 -18.57
C PHE A 107 3.03 -2.75 -19.06
N THR A 108 3.95 -2.65 -18.10
CA THR A 108 5.39 -2.63 -18.35
C THR A 108 6.06 -3.75 -17.57
N ASP A 109 6.87 -4.55 -18.25
CA ASP A 109 7.76 -5.54 -17.66
C ASP A 109 9.07 -4.83 -17.27
N LEU A 110 9.43 -4.88 -15.99
CA LEU A 110 10.60 -4.22 -15.44
C LEU A 110 11.81 -5.16 -15.26
N GLY A 111 11.65 -6.43 -15.61
CA GLY A 111 12.70 -7.45 -15.53
C GLY A 111 12.53 -8.45 -14.38
N GLU A 112 13.49 -9.36 -14.28
CA GLU A 112 13.43 -10.50 -13.38
C GLU A 112 13.44 -10.12 -11.90
N THR A 113 12.69 -10.88 -11.11
CA THR A 113 12.71 -10.87 -9.65
C THR A 113 12.92 -12.29 -9.12
N ASP A 114 13.19 -12.41 -7.83
CA ASP A 114 13.17 -13.72 -7.19
C ASP A 114 11.75 -14.14 -6.78
N ASP A 115 11.61 -15.37 -6.29
CA ASP A 115 10.31 -15.93 -5.87
C ASP A 115 9.77 -15.35 -4.55
N ASN A 116 10.49 -14.44 -3.90
CA ASN A 116 10.13 -13.94 -2.56
C ASN A 116 9.14 -12.77 -2.56
N HIS A 117 8.74 -12.29 -3.72
CA HIS A 117 7.69 -11.26 -3.91
C HIS A 117 7.91 -9.95 -3.13
N THR A 118 9.14 -9.64 -2.72
CA THR A 118 9.39 -8.49 -1.85
C THR A 118 9.59 -7.22 -2.65
N ILE A 119 8.75 -6.24 -2.36
CA ILE A 119 8.81 -4.88 -2.93
C ILE A 119 9.04 -3.91 -1.78
N ALA A 120 10.00 -3.01 -1.92
CA ALA A 120 10.17 -1.87 -1.03
C ALA A 120 10.23 -0.59 -1.85
N MET A 121 9.86 0.53 -1.25
CA MET A 121 9.86 1.80 -1.96
C MET A 121 10.01 2.99 -1.03
N ASN A 122 10.45 4.09 -1.63
CA ASN A 122 10.34 5.42 -1.04
C ASN A 122 9.66 6.36 -2.05
N ASP A 123 9.81 7.67 -1.89
CA ASP A 123 9.17 8.68 -2.76
C ASP A 123 9.72 8.72 -4.17
N LYS A 124 10.87 8.09 -4.43
CA LYS A 124 11.63 8.25 -5.66
C LYS A 124 11.86 6.95 -6.40
N VAL A 125 11.95 5.83 -5.67
CA VAL A 125 12.38 4.56 -6.24
C VAL A 125 11.58 3.39 -5.70
N VAL A 126 11.47 2.37 -6.53
CA VAL A 126 10.99 1.04 -6.18
C VAL A 126 12.17 0.08 -6.16
N LEU A 127 12.24 -0.73 -5.14
CA LEU A 127 13.27 -1.75 -4.94
C LEU A 127 12.65 -3.12 -4.96
N TRP A 128 13.33 -4.08 -5.57
CA TRP A 128 12.97 -5.49 -5.41
C TRP A 128 14.21 -6.36 -5.39
N LYS A 129 14.03 -7.58 -4.91
CA LYS A 129 15.05 -8.60 -4.92
C LYS A 129 15.10 -9.27 -6.29
N GLY A 130 16.19 -9.10 -6.98
CA GLY A 130 16.46 -9.75 -8.26
C GLY A 130 17.16 -11.10 -8.11
N PRO A 131 17.52 -11.75 -9.23
CA PRO A 131 18.28 -12.99 -9.25
C PRO A 131 19.58 -12.89 -8.45
N LYS A 132 19.99 -14.01 -7.82
CA LYS A 132 21.21 -14.12 -7.01
C LYS A 132 21.31 -13.10 -5.86
N ASP A 133 20.16 -12.78 -5.25
CA ASP A 133 20.05 -11.81 -4.18
C ASP A 133 20.48 -10.36 -4.58
N ALA A 134 20.39 -10.01 -5.83
CA ALA A 134 20.69 -8.66 -6.27
C ALA A 134 19.65 -7.65 -5.78
N LEU A 135 20.08 -6.47 -5.38
CA LEU A 135 19.21 -5.33 -5.16
C LEU A 135 18.93 -4.66 -6.52
N VAL A 136 17.68 -4.68 -6.96
CA VAL A 136 17.25 -3.99 -8.17
C VAL A 136 16.55 -2.70 -7.80
N VAL A 137 16.92 -1.61 -8.46
CA VAL A 137 16.43 -0.26 -8.23
C VAL A 137 15.80 0.28 -9.49
N TYR A 138 14.56 0.76 -9.39
CA TYR A 138 13.86 1.44 -10.47
C TYR A 138 13.47 2.86 -10.05
N ASP A 139 13.92 3.85 -10.79
CA ASP A 139 13.73 5.28 -10.51
C ASP A 139 12.56 5.93 -11.27
N GLY A 140 11.67 5.11 -11.83
CA GLY A 140 10.57 5.55 -12.68
C GLY A 140 10.92 5.58 -14.18
N LYS A 141 12.19 5.46 -14.53
CA LYS A 141 12.68 5.49 -15.93
C LYS A 141 13.63 4.33 -16.25
N THR A 142 14.55 4.05 -15.36
CA THR A 142 15.60 3.05 -15.59
C THR A 142 15.66 2.03 -14.47
N THR A 143 15.91 0.78 -14.86
CA THR A 143 16.22 -0.30 -13.94
C THR A 143 17.74 -0.42 -13.81
N LYS A 144 18.23 -0.44 -12.56
CA LYS A 144 19.64 -0.65 -12.24
C LYS A 144 19.80 -1.84 -11.31
N VAL A 145 20.71 -2.72 -11.62
CA VAL A 145 21.12 -3.81 -10.73
C VAL A 145 22.28 -3.30 -9.89
N GLY A 146 22.09 -3.27 -8.58
CA GLY A 146 23.07 -2.74 -7.64
C GLY A 146 23.70 -3.80 -6.74
N GLY A 147 23.84 -3.49 -5.46
CA GLY A 147 24.42 -4.36 -4.45
C GLY A 147 23.57 -5.58 -4.11
N LYS A 148 23.83 -6.17 -2.94
CA LYS A 148 23.02 -7.28 -2.43
C LYS A 148 21.77 -6.78 -1.71
N TRP A 149 20.71 -7.56 -1.80
CA TRP A 149 19.50 -7.38 -1.02
C TRP A 149 19.80 -7.48 0.49
N PRO A 150 19.45 -6.49 1.31
CA PRO A 150 19.96 -6.40 2.70
C PRO A 150 19.16 -7.24 3.71
N GLY A 151 18.19 -8.00 3.28
CA GLY A 151 17.27 -8.72 4.15
C GLY A 151 15.81 -8.46 3.78
N GLN A 152 14.89 -8.43 4.75
CA GLN A 152 13.49 -8.08 4.48
C GLN A 152 13.29 -6.57 4.57
N LEU A 153 13.12 -5.89 3.44
CA LEU A 153 12.84 -4.45 3.39
C LEU A 153 11.40 -4.12 3.76
N LEU A 154 11.24 -2.97 4.38
CA LEU A 154 9.92 -2.41 4.70
C LEU A 154 9.41 -1.59 3.53
N ALA A 155 8.14 -1.82 3.17
CA ALA A 155 7.44 -0.95 2.24
C ALA A 155 7.24 0.44 2.85
N LYS A 156 7.12 1.44 1.98
CA LYS A 156 6.75 2.78 2.37
C LYS A 156 5.28 2.85 2.75
N VAL A 157 4.99 3.61 3.77
CA VAL A 157 3.62 3.98 4.16
C VAL A 157 3.23 5.31 3.55
N GLY A 158 2.12 5.34 2.86
CA GLY A 158 1.30 6.49 2.42
C GLY A 158 1.98 7.83 2.19
N GLY A 159 1.34 8.72 1.47
CA GLY A 159 1.64 10.13 1.30
C GLY A 159 3.02 10.66 1.59
N GLY A 160 4.02 10.09 1.03
CA GLY A 160 5.40 10.40 0.95
C GLY A 160 6.03 11.51 1.76
N ILE A 161 7.12 11.16 2.33
CA ILE A 161 8.09 12.14 2.77
C ILE A 161 9.04 12.33 1.60
N SER A 162 8.89 13.43 0.89
CA SER A 162 9.83 13.78 -0.16
C SER A 162 11.25 13.89 0.43
N GLY A 163 12.22 13.25 -0.21
CA GLY A 163 13.61 13.40 0.10
C GLY A 163 14.24 12.42 1.06
N ARG A 164 13.53 11.44 1.60
CA ARG A 164 14.16 10.42 2.45
C ARG A 164 14.70 9.27 1.60
N GLU A 165 15.97 8.98 1.79
CA GLU A 165 16.69 7.87 1.18
C GLU A 165 16.79 6.65 2.13
N GLU A 166 16.08 6.71 3.25
CA GLU A 166 16.11 5.70 4.31
C GLU A 166 15.21 4.51 4.00
N PHE A 167 15.74 3.32 4.20
CA PHE A 167 15.02 2.05 4.14
C PHE A 167 15.18 1.31 5.46
N TYR A 168 14.08 0.78 5.97
CA TYR A 168 14.06 -0.04 7.17
C TYR A 168 13.93 -1.50 6.78
N PHE A 169 14.66 -2.38 7.46
CA PHE A 169 14.68 -3.81 7.14
C PHE A 169 14.99 -4.66 8.36
N LEU A 170 14.60 -5.92 8.29
CA LEU A 170 14.88 -6.90 9.31
C LEU A 170 16.09 -7.75 8.92
N GLY A 171 17.04 -7.86 9.83
CA GLY A 171 18.14 -8.82 9.78
C GLY A 171 17.96 -9.81 10.93
N GLY A 172 17.20 -10.89 10.72
CA GLY A 172 16.79 -11.78 11.78
C GLY A 172 15.83 -11.09 12.76
N LYS A 173 16.23 -10.97 14.03
CA LYS A 173 15.46 -10.27 15.08
C LYS A 173 15.81 -8.77 15.22
N LYS A 174 16.71 -8.27 14.40
CA LYS A 174 17.20 -6.89 14.44
C LYS A 174 16.44 -6.01 13.48
N LEU A 175 15.95 -4.86 13.95
CA LEU A 175 15.45 -3.81 13.08
C LEU A 175 16.58 -2.85 12.74
N LYS A 176 16.82 -2.67 11.46
CA LYS A 176 17.92 -1.86 10.93
C LYS A 176 17.39 -0.78 10.00
N MET A 177 18.14 0.29 9.85
CA MET A 177 17.94 1.34 8.86
C MET A 177 19.19 1.48 8.01
N GLY A 178 19.04 1.71 6.72
CA GLY A 178 20.12 2.04 5.81
C GLY A 178 19.67 3.04 4.76
N LYS A 179 20.64 3.62 4.03
CA LYS A 179 20.39 4.59 2.97
C LYS A 179 20.75 4.01 1.61
N LEU A 180 19.90 4.28 0.61
CA LEU A 180 20.23 3.94 -0.76
C LEU A 180 21.26 4.92 -1.33
N LYS A 181 22.45 4.40 -1.65
CA LYS A 181 23.53 5.16 -2.28
C LYS A 181 24.15 4.30 -3.37
N ASP A 182 24.27 4.84 -4.58
CA ASP A 182 24.90 4.16 -5.73
C ASP A 182 24.35 2.75 -5.99
N GLY A 183 23.02 2.57 -5.89
CA GLY A 183 22.37 1.28 -6.10
C GLY A 183 22.57 0.25 -4.98
N SER A 184 23.07 0.66 -3.81
CA SER A 184 23.30 -0.21 -2.67
C SER A 184 22.77 0.41 -1.38
N ILE A 185 22.36 -0.43 -0.43
CA ILE A 185 22.01 0.05 0.92
C ILE A 185 23.29 0.17 1.74
N LYS A 186 23.62 1.41 2.11
CA LYS A 186 24.81 1.79 2.88
C LYS A 186 24.42 2.46 4.21
N ASP A 187 25.39 2.82 5.02
CA ASP A 187 25.22 3.51 6.32
C ASP A 187 24.24 2.78 7.24
N VAL A 188 24.39 1.46 7.33
CA VAL A 188 23.48 0.61 8.09
C VAL A 188 23.64 0.83 9.59
N GLN A 189 22.52 1.14 10.26
CA GLN A 189 22.43 1.33 11.71
C GLN A 189 21.41 0.35 12.30
N GLU A 190 21.71 -0.17 13.48
CA GLU A 190 20.75 -0.96 14.26
C GLU A 190 19.87 -0.01 15.07
N ILE A 191 18.57 -0.03 14.78
CA ILE A 191 17.55 0.76 15.52
C ILE A 191 17.08 -0.03 16.74
N ILE A 192 16.82 -1.33 16.55
CA ILE A 192 16.49 -2.26 17.62
C ILE A 192 17.39 -3.47 17.47
N PRO A 193 18.32 -3.69 18.41
CA PRO A 193 19.27 -4.79 18.32
C PRO A 193 18.63 -6.18 18.55
N ASP A 194 17.53 -6.23 19.30
CA ASP A 194 16.74 -7.45 19.49
C ASP A 194 15.26 -7.11 19.74
N LEU A 195 14.42 -7.32 18.75
CA LEU A 195 12.98 -7.12 18.86
C LEU A 195 12.34 -7.99 19.93
N THR A 196 12.90 -9.17 20.21
CA THR A 196 12.36 -10.08 21.24
C THR A 196 12.57 -9.54 22.66
N ALA A 197 13.50 -8.63 22.84
CA ALA A 197 13.77 -7.99 24.13
C ALA A 197 12.88 -6.77 24.39
N THR A 198 12.18 -6.25 23.38
CA THR A 198 11.35 -5.01 23.52
C THR A 198 10.07 -5.27 24.30
N SER A 199 9.59 -6.51 24.39
CA SER A 199 8.42 -6.88 25.19
C SER A 199 8.49 -8.36 25.61
N PRO A 200 8.00 -8.72 26.81
CA PRO A 200 7.90 -10.12 27.26
C PRO A 200 7.13 -11.02 26.29
N ASP A 201 6.09 -10.47 25.63
CA ASP A 201 5.27 -11.19 24.65
C ASP A 201 6.02 -11.55 23.37
N PHE A 202 7.16 -10.92 23.13
CA PHE A 202 7.93 -11.11 21.90
C PHE A 202 9.00 -12.20 21.99
N LYS A 203 9.16 -12.83 23.14
CA LYS A 203 10.22 -13.85 23.36
C LYS A 203 10.27 -14.93 22.27
N ASN A 204 9.11 -15.38 21.80
CA ASN A 204 8.97 -16.40 20.75
C ASN A 204 8.25 -15.85 19.50
N ALA A 205 8.19 -14.54 19.31
CA ALA A 205 7.51 -13.93 18.20
C ALA A 205 8.31 -14.08 16.89
N GLN A 206 7.56 -14.13 15.78
CA GLN A 206 8.11 -13.95 14.44
C GLN A 206 7.80 -12.54 13.99
N PHE A 207 8.76 -11.90 13.33
CA PHE A 207 8.66 -10.53 12.87
C PHE A 207 8.67 -10.47 11.35
N PHE A 208 7.85 -9.58 10.81
CA PHE A 208 7.78 -9.32 9.37
C PHE A 208 7.76 -7.80 9.16
N PRO A 209 8.53 -7.30 8.21
CA PRO A 209 8.47 -5.89 7.84
C PRO A 209 7.10 -5.56 7.25
N VAL A 210 6.64 -4.34 7.46
CA VAL A 210 5.36 -3.89 6.95
C VAL A 210 5.49 -2.55 6.27
N ALA A 211 5.88 -1.52 7.02
CA ALA A 211 5.79 -0.17 6.55
C ALA A 211 6.58 0.78 7.45
N SER A 212 6.90 1.95 6.94
CA SER A 212 7.43 3.06 7.73
C SER A 212 6.96 4.39 7.17
N ASP A 213 6.77 5.37 8.03
CA ASP A 213 6.52 6.76 7.64
C ASP A 213 7.58 7.70 8.27
N LYS A 214 7.30 9.00 8.31
CA LYS A 214 8.25 9.98 8.87
C LYS A 214 8.50 9.78 10.37
N ASP A 215 7.50 9.29 11.11
CA ASP A 215 7.52 9.25 12.56
C ASP A 215 7.71 7.83 13.10
N GLU A 216 7.20 6.81 12.40
CA GLU A 216 7.03 5.47 12.92
C GLU A 216 7.50 4.38 11.96
N ILE A 217 7.79 3.23 12.54
CA ILE A 217 8.14 2.00 11.85
C ILE A 217 7.15 0.94 12.29
N PHE A 218 6.47 0.30 11.35
CA PHE A 218 5.43 -0.69 11.61
C PHE A 218 5.98 -2.09 11.34
N VAL A 219 5.95 -2.94 12.34
CA VAL A 219 6.42 -4.33 12.28
C VAL A 219 5.28 -5.24 12.68
N ARG A 220 4.94 -6.17 11.80
CA ARG A 220 4.00 -7.24 12.13
C ARG A 220 4.72 -8.27 12.97
N SER A 221 4.16 -8.60 14.12
CA SER A 221 4.63 -9.66 15.00
C SER A 221 3.58 -10.76 15.08
N VAL A 222 4.02 -12.01 15.08
CA VAL A 222 3.14 -13.16 15.32
C VAL A 222 3.48 -13.69 16.70
N LEU A 223 2.62 -13.42 17.66
CA LEU A 223 2.79 -13.79 19.05
C LEU A 223 2.33 -15.23 19.30
N GLN A 224 3.05 -15.93 20.12
CA GLN A 224 2.60 -17.20 20.69
C GLN A 224 2.42 -16.99 22.19
N LYS A 225 1.16 -16.83 22.62
CA LYS A 225 0.86 -16.67 24.06
C LYS A 225 1.20 -17.95 24.82
N PRO A 226 1.82 -17.86 26.01
CA PRO A 226 2.11 -19.02 26.84
C PRO A 226 0.85 -19.85 27.12
N GLY A 227 0.94 -21.17 26.96
CA GLY A 227 -0.18 -22.08 27.16
C GLY A 227 -1.25 -22.08 26.06
N GLN A 228 -1.08 -21.31 25.00
CA GLN A 228 -1.99 -21.30 23.85
C GLN A 228 -1.28 -21.78 22.59
N ASN A 229 -1.90 -22.76 21.89
CA ASN A 229 -1.42 -23.20 20.57
C ASN A 229 -1.72 -22.20 19.45
N LYS A 230 -2.50 -21.16 19.74
CA LYS A 230 -2.93 -20.18 18.74
C LYS A 230 -1.90 -19.07 18.60
N LYS A 231 -1.38 -18.89 17.40
CA LYS A 231 -0.56 -17.73 17.03
C LYS A 231 -1.46 -16.53 16.77
N VAL A 232 -1.16 -15.41 17.42
CA VAL A 232 -1.92 -14.17 17.30
C VAL A 232 -1.07 -13.13 16.58
N PRO A 233 -1.45 -12.71 15.36
CA PRO A 233 -0.76 -11.60 14.70
C PRO A 233 -1.15 -10.27 15.35
N VAL A 234 -0.15 -9.40 15.53
CA VAL A 234 -0.29 -8.02 15.97
C VAL A 234 0.57 -7.13 15.09
N LEU A 235 0.16 -5.89 14.88
CA LEU A 235 1.03 -4.87 14.30
C LEU A 235 1.55 -3.99 15.42
N VAL A 236 2.85 -3.75 15.44
CA VAL A 236 3.50 -2.91 16.43
C VAL A 236 4.12 -1.70 15.74
N ALA A 237 3.82 -0.53 16.24
CA ALA A 237 4.46 0.70 15.82
C ALA A 237 5.59 1.06 16.79
N PHE A 238 6.77 1.30 16.24
CA PHE A 238 7.94 1.80 16.94
C PHE A 238 8.24 3.23 16.47
N ASP A 239 8.72 4.08 17.35
CA ASP A 239 9.31 5.35 16.94
C ASP A 239 10.67 5.12 16.23
N LYS A 240 11.26 6.18 15.69
CA LYS A 240 12.55 6.12 14.98
C LYS A 240 13.74 5.81 15.90
N LYS A 241 13.54 5.78 17.20
CA LYS A 241 14.54 5.37 18.20
C LYS A 241 14.36 3.92 18.67
N GLY A 242 13.33 3.24 18.15
CA GLY A 242 13.05 1.84 18.47
C GLY A 242 12.19 1.63 19.71
N LYS A 243 11.58 2.67 20.27
CA LYS A 243 10.62 2.56 21.37
C LYS A 243 9.26 2.16 20.81
N GLU A 244 8.63 1.12 21.39
CA GLU A 244 7.24 0.78 21.09
C GLU A 244 6.32 1.93 21.49
N VAL A 245 5.45 2.37 20.57
CA VAL A 245 4.51 3.46 20.78
C VAL A 245 3.06 3.01 20.74
N ARG A 246 2.75 1.94 19.97
CA ARG A 246 1.38 1.40 19.87
C ARG A 246 1.35 -0.04 19.39
N ARG A 247 0.23 -0.71 19.69
CA ARG A 247 -0.14 -2.02 19.13
C ARG A 247 -1.52 -1.96 18.52
N TYR A 248 -1.69 -2.74 17.45
CA TYR A 248 -2.97 -2.97 16.78
C TYR A 248 -3.25 -4.47 16.83
N GLU A 249 -4.30 -4.84 17.55
CA GLU A 249 -4.67 -6.22 17.81
C GLU A 249 -5.93 -6.63 17.04
N GLY A 250 -6.29 -7.92 17.04
CA GLY A 250 -7.50 -8.40 16.37
C GLY A 250 -7.28 -8.66 14.87
N MET A 251 -6.11 -9.16 14.50
CA MET A 251 -5.70 -9.42 13.12
C MET A 251 -5.88 -10.89 12.70
N GLU A 252 -6.70 -11.65 13.40
CA GLU A 252 -6.91 -13.06 13.06
C GLU A 252 -7.40 -13.19 11.62
N GLY A 253 -6.80 -14.14 10.88
CA GLY A 253 -7.14 -14.40 9.47
C GLY A 253 -6.31 -13.60 8.45
N SER A 254 -5.80 -12.43 8.79
CA SER A 254 -4.99 -11.64 7.87
C SER A 254 -3.57 -12.17 7.75
N ARG A 255 -3.25 -12.81 6.63
CA ARG A 255 -1.87 -13.26 6.37
C ARG A 255 -0.99 -12.16 5.78
N LYS A 256 -1.51 -11.34 4.86
CA LYS A 256 -0.74 -10.31 4.13
C LYS A 256 -1.51 -9.02 3.82
N GLY A 257 -2.83 -9.00 4.03
CA GLY A 257 -3.66 -7.86 3.70
C GLY A 257 -3.63 -6.79 4.79
N PHE A 258 -2.53 -6.07 4.95
CA PHE A 258 -2.50 -4.88 5.81
C PHE A 258 -1.69 -3.76 5.13
N CYS A 259 -2.09 -2.54 5.40
CA CYS A 259 -1.38 -1.35 5.00
C CYS A 259 -1.60 -0.21 6.00
N VAL A 260 -0.77 0.80 5.87
CA VAL A 260 -0.80 1.99 6.73
C VAL A 260 -0.93 3.21 5.84
N THR A 261 -1.96 4.00 6.06
CA THR A 261 -2.23 5.26 5.36
C THR A 261 -1.85 6.47 6.23
N ASP A 262 -2.17 7.67 5.80
CA ASP A 262 -1.91 8.86 6.61
C ASP A 262 -2.68 8.83 7.93
N LYS A 263 -3.92 8.34 7.93
CA LYS A 263 -4.81 8.35 9.11
C LYS A 263 -5.09 6.97 9.69
N TYR A 264 -5.00 5.91 8.87
CA TYR A 264 -5.51 4.59 9.23
C TYR A 264 -4.44 3.51 9.16
N VAL A 265 -4.63 2.51 10.00
CA VAL A 265 -4.05 1.17 9.86
C VAL A 265 -5.17 0.24 9.46
N ILE A 266 -5.00 -0.47 8.35
CA ILE A 266 -6.04 -1.23 7.68
C ILE A 266 -5.60 -2.69 7.56
N PHE A 267 -6.48 -3.60 7.93
CA PHE A 267 -6.33 -5.02 7.72
C PHE A 267 -7.47 -5.53 6.84
N ALA A 268 -7.13 -6.40 5.90
CA ALA A 268 -8.11 -7.14 5.14
C ALA A 268 -7.72 -8.62 5.09
N ASP A 269 -8.72 -9.48 5.00
CA ASP A 269 -8.52 -10.92 4.89
C ASP A 269 -9.02 -11.46 3.53
N PRO A 270 -8.69 -12.72 3.19
CA PRO A 270 -9.13 -13.33 1.94
C PRO A 270 -10.66 -13.44 1.79
N ASP A 271 -11.41 -13.30 2.87
CA ASP A 271 -12.89 -13.32 2.85
C ASP A 271 -13.49 -11.92 2.65
N GLY A 272 -12.64 -10.91 2.42
CA GLY A 272 -13.04 -9.52 2.19
C GLY A 272 -13.44 -8.74 3.44
N ASN A 273 -13.14 -9.24 4.64
CA ASN A 273 -13.39 -8.49 5.87
C ASN A 273 -12.27 -7.48 6.11
N PHE A 274 -12.67 -6.25 6.40
CA PHE A 274 -11.78 -5.14 6.74
C PHE A 274 -11.87 -4.80 8.22
N ARG A 275 -10.73 -4.47 8.82
CA ARG A 275 -10.63 -3.87 10.16
C ARG A 275 -9.82 -2.60 10.03
N VAL A 276 -10.39 -1.51 10.49
CA VAL A 276 -9.81 -0.17 10.35
C VAL A 276 -9.54 0.42 11.72
N PHE A 277 -8.33 0.89 11.91
CA PHE A 277 -7.87 1.54 13.14
C PHE A 277 -7.42 2.97 12.85
N GLU A 278 -7.65 3.86 13.79
CA GLU A 278 -7.02 5.18 13.75
C GLU A 278 -5.52 5.04 14.05
N LYS A 279 -4.68 5.51 13.12
CA LYS A 279 -3.23 5.33 13.23
C LYS A 279 -2.64 5.97 14.48
N LYS A 280 -3.08 7.19 14.84
CA LYS A 280 -2.50 7.94 15.96
C LYS A 280 -2.84 7.37 17.33
N SER A 281 -4.06 6.94 17.54
CA SER A 281 -4.52 6.44 18.84
C SER A 281 -4.43 4.93 18.98
N GLY A 282 -4.38 4.19 17.86
CA GLY A 282 -4.51 2.73 17.84
C GLY A 282 -5.95 2.24 18.05
N LYS A 283 -6.93 3.15 18.19
CA LYS A 283 -8.33 2.81 18.41
C LYS A 283 -8.92 2.14 17.18
N LYS A 284 -9.56 0.98 17.36
CA LYS A 284 -10.37 0.35 16.32
C LYS A 284 -11.59 1.22 16.02
N LEU A 285 -11.72 1.67 14.78
CA LEU A 285 -12.85 2.47 14.31
C LEU A 285 -14.03 1.61 13.90
N GLY A 286 -13.77 0.43 13.35
CA GLY A 286 -14.82 -0.49 12.95
C GLY A 286 -14.33 -1.64 12.07
N GLU A 287 -15.30 -2.44 11.65
CA GLU A 287 -15.13 -3.51 10.68
C GLU A 287 -16.09 -3.27 9.51
N GLY A 288 -15.68 -3.72 8.33
CA GLY A 288 -16.48 -3.67 7.12
C GLY A 288 -16.24 -4.90 6.27
N LYS A 289 -17.07 -5.11 5.26
CA LYS A 289 -16.95 -6.25 4.36
C LYS A 289 -17.21 -5.83 2.93
N ILE A 290 -16.39 -6.38 2.02
CA ILE A 290 -16.59 -6.29 0.57
C ILE A 290 -16.94 -7.67 0.00
N THR A 291 -17.35 -7.71 -1.26
CA THR A 291 -17.85 -8.95 -1.91
C THR A 291 -16.75 -9.80 -2.56
N PHE A 292 -15.50 -9.36 -2.51
CA PHE A 292 -14.36 -10.10 -3.05
C PHE A 292 -13.27 -10.30 -2.01
N GLY A 293 -12.41 -11.29 -2.22
CA GLY A 293 -11.29 -11.58 -1.32
C GLY A 293 -10.13 -10.62 -1.52
N VAL A 294 -9.45 -10.24 -0.44
CA VAL A 294 -8.27 -9.39 -0.50
C VAL A 294 -7.01 -10.20 -0.24
N PHE A 295 -6.14 -10.26 -1.23
CA PHE A 295 -4.90 -11.02 -1.16
C PHE A 295 -3.68 -10.17 -0.85
N ALA A 296 -3.61 -8.96 -1.41
CA ALA A 296 -2.55 -7.99 -1.14
C ALA A 296 -3.11 -6.57 -1.08
N LEU A 297 -2.47 -5.71 -0.31
CA LEU A 297 -2.78 -4.29 -0.16
C LEU A 297 -1.54 -3.45 -0.40
N ALA A 298 -1.74 -2.27 -0.99
CA ALA A 298 -0.73 -1.23 -1.05
C ALA A 298 -1.33 0.14 -0.75
N THR A 299 -0.58 0.98 -0.07
CA THR A 299 -1.00 2.34 0.26
C THR A 299 -0.80 3.26 -0.93
N VAL A 300 -1.83 4.01 -1.28
CA VAL A 300 -1.79 5.18 -2.15
C VAL A 300 -1.59 6.43 -1.28
N LYS A 301 -1.17 7.53 -1.88
CA LYS A 301 -1.05 8.81 -1.16
C LYS A 301 -2.38 9.21 -0.51
N GLY A 302 -2.31 9.68 0.73
CA GLY A 302 -3.47 10.04 1.53
C GLY A 302 -4.07 8.84 2.27
N ASN A 303 -5.37 8.65 2.15
CA ASN A 303 -6.09 7.56 2.82
C ASN A 303 -6.67 6.52 1.84
N SER A 304 -6.11 6.44 0.65
CA SER A 304 -6.49 5.46 -0.35
C SER A 304 -5.54 4.27 -0.36
N ILE A 305 -6.05 3.13 -0.77
CA ILE A 305 -5.27 1.90 -0.93
C ILE A 305 -5.60 1.22 -2.26
N ILE A 306 -4.70 0.39 -2.73
CA ILE A 306 -4.97 -0.58 -3.79
C ILE A 306 -5.11 -1.96 -3.15
N ALA A 307 -6.17 -2.66 -3.49
CA ALA A 307 -6.44 -4.04 -3.10
C ALA A 307 -6.38 -4.95 -4.33
N TYR A 308 -5.79 -6.11 -4.16
CA TYR A 308 -5.73 -7.15 -5.19
C TYR A 308 -6.65 -8.31 -4.84
N ASP A 309 -7.57 -8.62 -5.75
CA ASP A 309 -8.37 -9.85 -5.75
C ASP A 309 -7.67 -10.92 -6.58
N GLU A 310 -7.16 -11.95 -5.92
CA GLU A 310 -6.45 -13.03 -6.59
C GLU A 310 -7.38 -13.90 -7.45
N SER A 311 -8.63 -14.08 -7.03
CA SER A 311 -9.59 -14.95 -7.70
C SER A 311 -10.04 -14.37 -9.05
N ALA A 312 -10.32 -13.08 -9.08
CA ALA A 312 -10.71 -12.34 -10.28
C ALA A 312 -9.52 -11.78 -11.06
N LYS A 313 -8.30 -11.78 -10.49
CA LYS A 313 -7.11 -11.12 -11.04
C LYS A 313 -7.35 -9.63 -11.32
N LYS A 314 -7.99 -8.95 -10.39
CA LYS A 314 -8.37 -7.54 -10.49
C LYS A 314 -7.72 -6.69 -9.40
N LEU A 315 -7.55 -5.43 -9.74
CA LEU A 315 -7.14 -4.39 -8.80
C LEU A 315 -8.33 -3.47 -8.50
N TYR A 316 -8.41 -3.07 -7.25
CA TYR A 316 -9.42 -2.12 -6.77
C TYR A 316 -8.73 -0.98 -6.03
N ARG A 317 -9.18 0.24 -6.24
CA ARG A 317 -8.86 1.37 -5.39
C ARG A 317 -9.94 1.51 -4.32
N ILE A 318 -9.52 1.70 -3.08
CA ILE A 318 -10.43 1.91 -1.94
C ILE A 318 -10.04 3.23 -1.28
N ASP A 319 -10.98 4.14 -1.20
CA ASP A 319 -10.84 5.46 -0.56
C ASP A 319 -11.57 5.45 0.78
N PHE A 320 -10.82 5.71 1.87
CA PHE A 320 -11.30 5.72 3.26
C PHE A 320 -11.59 7.11 3.77
#